data_55b89d889406b968195a981310c3c8fa
#
_entry.id   55b89d889406b968195a981310c3c8fa
#
_cell.length_a   1.000
_cell.length_b   1.000
_cell.length_c   1.000
_cell.angle_alpha   90.00
_cell.angle_beta   90.00
_cell.angle_gamma   90.00
#
_symmetry.space_group_name_H-M   'P 1'
#
loop_
_entity.id
_entity.type
_entity.pdbx_description
1 polymer ?
#
loop_
_entity_poly.entity_id
_entity_poly.type
_entity_poly.pdbx_seq_one_letter_code
_entity_poly.pdbx_strand_id
1 'polypeptide(L)'
;DLEYETRIKPFRDQLSDNMNRSIGMSLSIPKFNSFQTRASVSRSKISLENARLSNQLARDQLFKTIQQAHADAQAALKRYLASEKNVTALEEAFRYTEQRFDVGMVNPLEYNDAKNRLTASQSELLQSKYEYVFRVKVLAFYMGEPLGL
;
A
#
# COMPACT_ATOMS: atom_id res chain seq x y z
N ASP A 1 -47.96 80.00 -27.53
CA ASP A 1 -47.93 78.63 -28.09
C ASP A 1 -46.53 78.13 -28.10
N LEU A 2 -46.25 77.28 -27.16
CA LEU A 2 -44.98 76.59 -27.08
C LEU A 2 -45.08 75.25 -27.85
N GLU A 3 -44.63 75.32 -29.10
CA GLU A 3 -44.54 74.15 -29.97
C GLU A 3 -43.34 73.28 -29.53
N TYR A 4 -43.60 72.23 -28.75
CA TYR A 4 -42.64 71.19 -28.48
C TYR A 4 -42.49 70.28 -29.69
N GLU A 5 -41.61 70.64 -30.62
CA GLU A 5 -41.15 69.70 -31.64
C GLU A 5 -40.36 68.55 -30.94
N THR A 6 -41.04 67.47 -30.61
CA THR A 6 -40.40 66.21 -30.23
C THR A 6 -39.75 65.60 -31.49
N ARG A 7 -38.54 66.03 -31.79
CA ARG A 7 -37.73 65.38 -32.83
C ARG A 7 -37.38 63.97 -32.38
N ILE A 8 -38.24 63.04 -32.76
CA ILE A 8 -37.92 61.61 -32.60
C ILE A 8 -36.78 61.28 -33.59
N LYS A 9 -35.56 61.11 -33.08
CA LYS A 9 -34.44 60.70 -33.92
C LYS A 9 -34.73 59.35 -34.53
N PRO A 10 -34.30 59.07 -35.78
CA PRO A 10 -34.43 57.76 -36.38
C PRO A 10 -33.77 56.71 -35.49
N PHE A 11 -34.32 55.49 -35.42
CA PHE A 11 -33.84 54.38 -34.58
C PHE A 11 -32.34 54.10 -34.75
N ARG A 12 -31.80 54.26 -35.94
CA ARG A 12 -30.42 54.13 -36.30
C ARG A 12 -29.48 55.07 -35.54
N ASP A 13 -29.93 56.34 -35.42
CA ASP A 13 -29.20 57.38 -34.70
C ASP A 13 -29.29 57.19 -33.18
N GLN A 14 -30.44 56.72 -32.69
CA GLN A 14 -30.57 56.31 -31.27
C GLN A 14 -29.65 55.14 -30.88
N LEU A 15 -29.45 54.17 -31.79
CA LEU A 15 -28.53 53.08 -31.59
C LEU A 15 -27.06 53.55 -31.54
N SER A 16 -26.67 54.45 -32.43
CA SER A 16 -25.29 54.99 -32.47
C SER A 16 -24.99 55.92 -31.30
N ASP A 17 -25.96 56.71 -30.83
CA ASP A 17 -25.78 57.58 -29.67
C ASP A 17 -25.73 56.80 -28.32
N ASN A 18 -26.34 55.63 -28.27
CA ASN A 18 -26.38 54.79 -27.07
C ASN A 18 -25.34 53.66 -27.07
N MET A 19 -24.55 53.46 -28.15
CA MET A 19 -23.49 52.46 -28.21
C MET A 19 -22.21 52.99 -27.56
N ASN A 20 -22.08 52.74 -26.28
CA ASN A 20 -20.87 53.06 -25.55
C ASN A 20 -19.93 51.85 -25.58
N ARG A 21 -18.82 51.93 -26.32
CA ARG A 21 -17.78 50.91 -26.38
C ARG A 21 -16.56 51.45 -25.66
N SER A 22 -16.21 50.80 -24.52
CA SER A 22 -15.00 51.13 -23.79
C SER A 22 -14.04 49.92 -23.80
N ILE A 23 -12.80 50.14 -24.17
CA ILE A 23 -11.72 49.19 -24.03
C ILE A 23 -10.79 49.71 -22.93
N GLY A 24 -10.73 49.00 -21.80
CA GLY A 24 -9.85 49.37 -20.68
C GLY A 24 -8.70 48.38 -20.55
N MET A 25 -7.47 48.82 -20.42
CA MET A 25 -6.32 48.05 -19.97
C MET A 25 -5.95 48.58 -18.60
N SER A 26 -5.81 47.66 -17.61
CA SER A 26 -5.32 48.02 -16.30
C SER A 26 -4.02 47.24 -16.01
N LEU A 27 -2.98 47.97 -15.62
CA LEU A 27 -1.73 47.43 -15.16
C LEU A 27 -1.59 47.75 -13.66
N SER A 28 -1.60 46.71 -12.81
CA SER A 28 -1.41 46.86 -11.37
C SER A 28 -0.01 46.38 -10.98
N ILE A 29 0.84 47.29 -10.56
CA ILE A 29 2.22 46.99 -10.11
C ILE A 29 2.26 47.18 -8.58
N PRO A 30 2.19 46.12 -7.76
CA PRO A 30 2.29 46.26 -6.31
C PRO A 30 3.73 46.59 -5.93
N LYS A 31 3.97 47.82 -5.47
CA LYS A 31 5.29 48.29 -4.98
C LYS A 31 5.60 47.81 -3.57
N PHE A 32 4.60 47.54 -2.77
CA PHE A 32 4.71 47.07 -1.40
C PHE A 32 3.51 46.23 -1.02
N ASN A 33 3.73 44.96 -0.59
CA ASN A 33 2.69 44.02 -0.20
C ASN A 33 2.88 43.49 1.24
N SER A 34 3.35 44.33 2.15
CA SER A 34 3.53 43.98 3.57
C SER A 34 4.29 42.67 3.82
N PHE A 35 5.34 42.42 3.01
CA PHE A 35 6.17 41.21 3.06
C PHE A 35 5.44 39.89 2.72
N GLN A 36 4.24 39.92 2.21
CA GLN A 36 3.47 38.69 1.86
C GLN A 36 4.23 37.79 0.90
N THR A 37 4.87 38.35 -0.13
CA THR A 37 5.68 37.56 -1.08
C THR A 37 6.84 36.85 -0.38
N ARG A 38 7.54 37.56 0.52
CA ARG A 38 8.65 36.98 1.28
C ARG A 38 8.17 35.87 2.22
N ALA A 39 7.03 36.07 2.88
CA ALA A 39 6.40 35.05 3.73
C ALA A 39 5.96 33.83 2.92
N SER A 40 5.39 34.02 1.72
CA SER A 40 5.01 32.94 0.82
C SER A 40 6.20 32.12 0.34
N VAL A 41 7.31 32.78 -0.03
CA VAL A 41 8.56 32.09 -0.41
C VAL A 41 9.11 31.28 0.78
N SER A 42 9.08 31.85 1.98
CA SER A 42 9.54 31.13 3.19
C SER A 42 8.68 29.90 3.48
N ARG A 43 7.34 30.03 3.39
CA ARG A 43 6.42 28.88 3.54
C ARG A 43 6.66 27.80 2.48
N SER A 44 6.88 28.20 1.23
CA SER A 44 7.20 27.25 0.16
C SER A 44 8.50 26.51 0.39
N LYS A 45 9.53 27.17 0.93
CA LYS A 45 10.79 26.51 1.31
C LYS A 45 10.57 25.49 2.42
N ILE A 46 9.78 25.82 3.45
CA ILE A 46 9.43 24.89 4.53
C ILE A 46 8.63 23.71 3.98
N SER A 47 7.65 23.96 3.10
CA SER A 47 6.88 22.90 2.45
C SER A 47 7.76 21.96 1.61
N LEU A 48 8.75 22.51 0.90
CA LEU A 48 9.71 21.70 0.15
C LEU A 48 10.55 20.81 1.08
N GLU A 49 11.01 21.36 2.20
CA GLU A 49 11.80 20.60 3.18
C GLU A 49 10.95 19.50 3.82
N ASN A 50 9.71 19.80 4.22
CA ASN A 50 8.76 18.80 4.72
C ASN A 50 8.51 17.68 3.69
N ALA A 51 8.36 18.01 2.40
CA ALA A 51 8.21 17.01 1.35
C ALA A 51 9.46 16.12 1.19
N ARG A 52 10.66 16.69 1.33
CA ARG A 52 11.92 15.94 1.30
C ARG A 52 12.02 14.97 2.48
N LEU A 53 11.74 15.45 3.68
CA LEU A 53 11.75 14.61 4.89
C LEU A 53 10.69 13.51 4.83
N SER A 54 9.49 13.82 4.32
CA SER A 54 8.45 12.81 4.10
C SER A 54 8.86 11.73 3.10
N ASN A 55 9.56 12.12 2.03
CA ASN A 55 10.11 11.15 1.06
C ASN A 55 11.18 10.27 1.70
N GLN A 56 12.07 10.87 2.51
CA GLN A 56 13.08 10.10 3.24
C GLN A 56 12.43 9.12 4.20
N LEU A 57 11.46 9.57 4.99
CA LEU A 57 10.72 8.70 5.91
C LEU A 57 10.04 7.52 5.16
N ALA A 58 9.42 7.78 4.00
CA ALA A 58 8.81 6.74 3.20
C ALA A 58 9.83 5.70 2.70
N ARG A 59 11.04 6.15 2.31
CA ARG A 59 12.13 5.25 1.92
C ARG A 59 12.62 4.40 3.08
N ASP A 60 12.80 5.01 4.26
CA ASP A 60 13.25 4.30 5.46
C ASP A 60 12.23 3.27 5.91
N GLN A 61 10.92 3.61 5.83
CA GLN A 61 9.82 2.67 6.10
C GLN A 61 9.82 1.51 5.10
N LEU A 62 9.99 1.79 3.81
CA LEU A 62 10.08 0.74 2.79
C LEU A 62 11.27 -0.18 3.04
N PHE A 63 12.44 0.38 3.32
CA PHE A 63 13.64 -0.40 3.65
C PHE A 63 13.42 -1.32 4.86
N LYS A 64 12.83 -0.79 5.94
CA LYS A 64 12.45 -1.60 7.11
C LYS A 64 11.49 -2.72 6.74
N THR A 65 10.51 -2.45 5.89
CA THR A 65 9.53 -3.46 5.45
C THR A 65 10.20 -4.57 4.65
N ILE A 66 11.14 -4.24 3.77
CA ILE A 66 11.91 -5.23 2.99
C ILE A 66 12.78 -6.09 3.91
N GLN A 67 13.47 -5.47 4.87
CA GLN A 67 14.26 -6.23 5.86
C GLN A 67 13.40 -7.17 6.68
N GLN A 68 12.22 -6.72 7.09
CA GLN A 68 11.26 -7.57 7.81
C GLN A 68 10.78 -8.73 6.93
N ALA A 69 10.41 -8.48 5.68
CA ALA A 69 9.99 -9.51 4.74
C ALA A 69 11.09 -10.56 4.51
N HIS A 70 12.35 -10.15 4.43
CA HIS A 70 13.49 -11.05 4.33
C HIS A 70 13.66 -11.92 5.59
N ALA A 71 13.57 -11.30 6.77
CA ALA A 71 13.66 -12.03 8.04
C ALA A 71 12.49 -13.03 8.19
N ASP A 72 11.29 -12.63 7.81
CA ASP A 72 10.10 -13.49 7.82
C ASP A 72 10.25 -14.68 6.86
N ALA A 73 10.80 -14.48 5.67
CA ALA A 73 11.04 -15.56 4.71
C ALA A 73 12.07 -16.55 5.24
N GLN A 74 13.14 -16.07 5.89
CA GLN A 74 14.13 -16.96 6.54
C GLN A 74 13.52 -17.74 7.72
N ALA A 75 12.69 -17.09 8.54
CA ALA A 75 12.01 -17.74 9.65
C ALA A 75 11.03 -18.81 9.15
N ALA A 76 10.27 -18.52 8.10
CA ALA A 76 9.35 -19.47 7.47
C ALA A 76 10.09 -20.69 6.89
N LEU A 77 11.25 -20.48 6.25
CA LEU A 77 12.09 -21.59 5.78
C LEU A 77 12.54 -22.50 6.92
N LYS A 78 13.03 -21.92 8.02
CA LYS A 78 13.46 -22.68 9.18
C LYS A 78 12.30 -23.47 9.81
N ARG A 79 11.11 -22.88 9.86
CA ARG A 79 9.89 -23.54 10.34
C ARG A 79 9.52 -24.72 9.44
N TYR A 80 9.52 -24.52 8.13
CA TYR A 80 9.25 -25.60 7.16
C TYR A 80 10.22 -26.77 7.32
N LEU A 81 11.53 -26.50 7.39
CA LEU A 81 12.55 -27.56 7.61
C LEU A 81 12.42 -28.27 8.98
N ALA A 82 11.99 -27.55 10.00
CA ALA A 82 11.72 -28.15 11.31
C ALA A 82 10.48 -29.05 11.29
N SER A 83 9.39 -28.58 10.62
CA SER A 83 8.17 -29.38 10.45
C SER A 83 8.42 -30.64 9.62
N GLU A 84 9.26 -30.57 8.58
CA GLU A 84 9.65 -31.73 7.78
C GLU A 84 10.36 -32.81 8.64
N LYS A 85 11.32 -32.38 9.46
CA LYS A 85 12.01 -33.30 10.40
C LYS A 85 11.04 -33.88 11.44
N ASN A 86 10.08 -33.06 11.91
CA ASN A 86 9.09 -33.52 12.88
C ASN A 86 8.16 -34.60 12.28
N VAL A 87 7.70 -34.40 11.03
CA VAL A 87 6.91 -35.42 10.33
C VAL A 87 7.68 -36.71 10.18
N THR A 88 8.93 -36.66 9.72
CA THR A 88 9.78 -37.87 9.59
C THR A 88 9.92 -38.61 10.90
N ALA A 89 10.13 -37.91 12.02
CA ALA A 89 10.24 -38.54 13.35
C ALA A 89 8.91 -39.17 13.80
N LEU A 90 7.78 -38.49 13.53
CA LEU A 90 6.46 -39.01 13.87
C LEU A 90 6.02 -40.19 12.97
N GLU A 91 6.43 -40.21 11.72
CA GLU A 91 6.22 -41.36 10.82
C GLU A 91 6.93 -42.62 11.35
N GLU A 92 8.18 -42.46 11.75
CA GLU A 92 8.92 -43.55 12.38
C GLU A 92 8.28 -44.00 13.70
N ALA A 93 7.90 -43.06 14.57
CA ALA A 93 7.22 -43.35 15.82
C ALA A 93 5.89 -44.09 15.61
N PHE A 94 5.10 -43.63 14.62
CA PHE A 94 3.83 -44.25 14.25
C PHE A 94 4.05 -45.68 13.73
N ARG A 95 5.03 -45.87 12.85
CA ARG A 95 5.39 -47.21 12.35
C ARG A 95 5.72 -48.20 13.47
N TYR A 96 6.48 -47.79 14.49
CA TYR A 96 6.73 -48.62 15.65
C TYR A 96 5.48 -48.91 16.47
N THR A 97 4.61 -47.91 16.63
CA THR A 97 3.34 -48.07 17.34
C THR A 97 2.42 -49.05 16.60
N GLU A 98 2.36 -48.96 15.29
CA GLU A 98 1.58 -49.84 14.41
C GLU A 98 2.05 -51.28 14.51
N GLN A 99 3.37 -51.56 14.43
CA GLN A 99 3.92 -52.88 14.59
C GLN A 99 3.63 -53.51 15.99
N ARG A 100 3.67 -52.68 17.04
CA ARG A 100 3.32 -53.12 18.40
C ARG A 100 1.81 -53.34 18.56
N PHE A 101 1.00 -52.60 17.88
CA PHE A 101 -0.45 -52.77 17.86
C PHE A 101 -0.84 -54.09 17.20
N ASP A 102 -0.24 -54.43 16.07
CA ASP A 102 -0.47 -55.66 15.32
C ASP A 102 -0.16 -56.94 16.13
N VAL A 103 0.79 -56.85 17.03
CA VAL A 103 1.12 -57.97 17.95
C VAL A 103 0.42 -57.88 19.32
N GLY A 104 -0.52 -56.96 19.48
CA GLY A 104 -1.35 -56.81 20.69
C GLY A 104 -0.64 -56.15 21.89
N MET A 105 0.53 -55.49 21.67
CA MET A 105 1.31 -54.88 22.75
C MET A 105 0.86 -53.42 23.06
N VAL A 106 0.00 -52.83 22.25
CA VAL A 106 -0.48 -51.46 22.38
C VAL A 106 -2.00 -51.45 22.31
N ASN A 107 -2.63 -50.62 23.12
CA ASN A 107 -4.09 -50.49 23.11
C ASN A 107 -4.57 -49.56 21.96
N PRO A 108 -5.85 -49.63 21.54
CA PRO A 108 -6.38 -48.80 20.46
C PRO A 108 -6.30 -47.28 20.73
N LEU A 109 -6.28 -46.85 21.98
CA LEU A 109 -6.16 -45.43 22.33
C LEU A 109 -4.77 -44.89 21.99
N GLU A 110 -3.72 -45.61 22.35
CA GLU A 110 -2.33 -45.25 22.06
C GLU A 110 -2.07 -45.24 20.55
N TYR A 111 -2.61 -46.22 19.80
CA TYR A 111 -2.53 -46.26 18.35
C TYR A 111 -3.19 -45.02 17.71
N ASN A 112 -4.41 -44.70 18.14
CA ASN A 112 -5.14 -43.54 17.61
C ASN A 112 -4.47 -42.20 17.98
N ASP A 113 -3.88 -42.09 19.17
CA ASP A 113 -3.12 -40.91 19.58
C ASP A 113 -1.88 -40.72 18.67
N ALA A 114 -1.11 -41.75 18.43
CA ALA A 114 0.04 -41.69 17.52
C ALA A 114 -0.36 -41.32 16.10
N LYS A 115 -1.47 -41.91 15.59
CA LYS A 115 -2.02 -41.56 14.28
C LYS A 115 -2.47 -40.10 14.19
N ASN A 116 -3.16 -39.60 15.21
CA ASN A 116 -3.61 -38.24 15.27
C ASN A 116 -2.46 -37.24 15.30
N ARG A 117 -1.39 -37.55 16.07
CA ARG A 117 -0.17 -36.74 16.11
C ARG A 117 0.52 -36.66 14.74
N LEU A 118 0.63 -37.78 14.04
CA LEU A 118 1.19 -37.80 12.69
C LEU A 118 0.35 -36.96 11.73
N THR A 119 -0.97 -37.16 11.73
CA THR A 119 -1.88 -36.40 10.85
C THR A 119 -1.81 -34.89 11.12
N ALA A 120 -1.76 -34.48 12.40
CA ALA A 120 -1.61 -33.09 12.79
C ALA A 120 -0.28 -32.51 12.30
N SER A 121 0.82 -33.25 12.46
CA SER A 121 2.14 -32.81 12.00
C SER A 121 2.23 -32.71 10.47
N GLN A 122 1.61 -33.63 9.72
CA GLN A 122 1.51 -33.55 8.26
C GLN A 122 0.74 -32.31 7.79
N SER A 123 -0.33 -31.98 8.52
CA SER A 123 -1.10 -30.74 8.25
C SER A 123 -0.26 -29.48 8.54
N GLU A 124 0.51 -29.49 9.64
CA GLU A 124 1.42 -28.40 9.97
C GLU A 124 2.55 -28.24 8.94
N LEU A 125 3.10 -29.35 8.43
CA LEU A 125 4.10 -29.33 7.36
C LEU A 125 3.54 -28.67 6.10
N LEU A 126 2.34 -29.05 5.69
CA LEU A 126 1.68 -28.46 4.52
C LEU A 126 1.47 -26.94 4.71
N GLN A 127 1.01 -26.54 5.88
CA GLN A 127 0.79 -25.13 6.22
C GLN A 127 2.10 -24.34 6.22
N SER A 128 3.15 -24.86 6.84
CA SER A 128 4.47 -24.21 6.89
C SER A 128 5.12 -24.10 5.51
N LYS A 129 4.90 -25.09 4.63
CA LYS A 129 5.35 -25.07 3.24
C LYS A 129 4.73 -23.92 2.47
N TYR A 130 3.41 -23.78 2.55
CA TYR A 130 2.72 -22.69 1.84
C TYR A 130 3.00 -21.32 2.47
N GLU A 131 3.19 -21.24 3.79
CA GLU A 131 3.64 -20.02 4.44
C GLU A 131 5.00 -19.58 3.89
N TYR A 132 5.96 -20.50 3.78
CA TYR A 132 7.28 -20.22 3.21
C TYR A 132 7.16 -19.71 1.75
N VAL A 133 6.40 -20.42 0.90
CA VAL A 133 6.19 -20.01 -0.50
C VAL A 133 5.59 -18.59 -0.57
N PHE A 134 4.59 -18.32 0.27
CA PHE A 134 3.97 -16.98 0.33
C PHE A 134 4.98 -15.91 0.74
N ARG A 135 5.78 -16.14 1.78
CA ARG A 135 6.79 -15.16 2.24
C ARG A 135 7.86 -14.89 1.19
N VAL A 136 8.27 -15.92 0.44
CA VAL A 136 9.21 -15.77 -0.68
C VAL A 136 8.58 -14.93 -1.81
N LYS A 137 7.30 -15.15 -2.14
CA LYS A 137 6.60 -14.35 -3.16
C LYS A 137 6.42 -12.88 -2.73
N VAL A 138 6.15 -12.62 -1.45
CA VAL A 138 6.12 -11.25 -0.91
C VAL A 138 7.48 -10.58 -1.06
N LEU A 139 8.57 -11.29 -0.78
CA LEU A 139 9.93 -10.75 -0.96
C LEU A 139 10.23 -10.47 -2.44
N ALA A 140 9.88 -11.39 -3.35
CA ALA A 140 10.03 -11.22 -4.80
C ALA A 140 9.25 -10.00 -5.31
N PHE A 141 8.04 -9.78 -4.80
CA PHE A 141 7.26 -8.57 -5.10
C PHE A 141 8.01 -7.27 -4.74
N TYR A 142 8.64 -7.21 -3.56
CA TYR A 142 9.45 -6.05 -3.19
C TYR A 142 10.72 -5.88 -4.03
N MET A 143 11.21 -6.95 -4.66
CA MET A 143 12.31 -6.89 -5.63
C MET A 143 11.85 -6.47 -7.04
N GLY A 144 10.55 -6.29 -7.25
CA GLY A 144 9.98 -5.88 -8.53
C GLY A 144 9.71 -7.04 -9.49
N GLU A 145 9.76 -8.28 -9.01
CA GLU A 145 9.40 -9.44 -9.82
C GLU A 145 7.87 -9.55 -9.97
N PRO A 146 7.36 -9.92 -11.16
CA PRO A 146 5.93 -10.13 -11.34
C PRO A 146 5.46 -11.31 -10.49
N LEU A 147 4.30 -11.16 -9.85
CA LEU A 147 3.63 -12.25 -9.13
C LEU A 147 3.12 -13.29 -10.14
N GLY A 148 4.01 -14.13 -10.65
CA GLY A 148 3.64 -15.35 -11.38
C GLY A 148 3.09 -16.38 -10.37
N LEU A 149 1.83 -16.80 -10.56
CA LEU A 149 1.26 -17.99 -9.93
C LEU A 149 1.79 -19.25 -10.60
#